data_9c4a8e08cdad18a78e9a9a582917b94b
#
_entry.id   9c4a8e08cdad18a78e9a9a582917b94b
#
_cell.length_a   1.000
_cell.length_b   1.000
_cell.length_c   1.000
_cell.angle_alpha   90.00
_cell.angle_beta   90.00
_cell.angle_gamma   90.00
#
_symmetry.space_group_name_H-M   'P 1'
#
loop_
_entity.id
_entity.type
_entity.pdbx_description
1 polymer ?
#
loop_
_entity_poly.entity_id
_entity_poly.type
_entity_poly.pdbx_seq_one_letter_code
_entity_poly.pdbx_strand_id
1 'polypeptide(L)'
;FKALLEMVGPNGEFIDTCNGRVINPGHCIETAWFIMEEAKSRNWDKDLTQLALQILDWSWEWGWDKEYGGIINFRDCRNLPPQDYSQDMKFWWPQTEAIIATLYAYQATKDEKYLEMHKQISEWTYTHFPDKEYGEWYGYLHRDGTVAQSAKGNIFKGPFHVPRMMIRSYLLCKELL
;
A
#
# COMPACT_ATOMS: atom_id res chain seq x y z
N PHE A 1 8.11 -4.13 -16.97
CA PHE A 1 8.55 -3.79 -15.59
C PHE A 1 7.77 -4.56 -14.49
N LYS A 2 6.59 -5.09 -14.81
CA LYS A 2 5.66 -5.62 -13.80
C LYS A 2 5.40 -4.56 -12.73
N ALA A 3 4.91 -3.41 -13.14
CA ALA A 3 4.65 -2.25 -12.29
C ALA A 3 3.50 -1.43 -12.85
N LEU A 4 2.75 -0.78 -11.97
CA LEU A 4 1.87 0.33 -12.30
C LEU A 4 2.68 1.61 -12.11
N LEU A 5 2.77 2.45 -13.14
CA LEU A 5 3.54 3.68 -13.10
C LEU A 5 2.65 4.86 -12.72
N GLU A 6 3.20 5.83 -11.98
CA GLU A 6 2.49 7.06 -11.61
C GLU A 6 2.16 7.93 -12.84
N MET A 7 2.95 7.81 -13.91
CA MET A 7 2.81 8.65 -15.09
C MET A 7 3.08 7.84 -16.36
N VAL A 8 2.21 8.01 -17.34
CA VAL A 8 2.35 7.49 -18.70
C VAL A 8 1.99 8.56 -19.70
N GLY A 9 2.36 8.39 -20.97
CA GLY A 9 1.93 9.25 -22.05
C GLY A 9 0.43 9.11 -22.35
N PRO A 10 -0.13 9.99 -23.19
CA PRO A 10 -1.58 10.06 -23.45
C PRO A 10 -2.17 8.79 -24.08
N ASN A 11 -1.35 7.94 -24.68
CA ASN A 11 -1.80 6.64 -25.23
C ASN A 11 -1.20 5.46 -24.42
N GLY A 12 -0.73 5.70 -23.18
CA GLY A 12 -0.11 4.69 -22.33
C GLY A 12 1.38 4.46 -22.58
N GLU A 13 2.04 5.35 -23.32
CA GLU A 13 3.46 5.21 -23.64
C GLU A 13 4.33 5.37 -22.39
N PHE A 14 5.35 4.54 -22.30
CA PHE A 14 6.36 4.67 -21.28
C PHE A 14 7.16 5.96 -21.45
N ILE A 15 7.23 6.76 -20.39
CA ILE A 15 8.01 8.01 -20.34
C ILE A 15 9.32 7.74 -19.61
N ASP A 16 10.44 7.66 -20.33
CA ASP A 16 11.75 7.36 -19.75
C ASP A 16 12.43 8.62 -19.18
N THR A 17 11.78 9.20 -18.18
CA THR A 17 12.31 10.31 -17.37
C THR A 17 12.27 9.93 -15.89
N CYS A 18 12.91 10.69 -15.02
CA CYS A 18 12.86 10.47 -13.59
C CYS A 18 11.40 10.37 -13.08
N ASN A 19 10.51 11.24 -13.56
CA ASN A 19 9.10 11.25 -13.15
C ASN A 19 8.31 10.09 -13.79
N GLY A 20 8.54 9.77 -15.05
CA GLY A 20 7.83 8.71 -15.77
C GLY A 20 8.23 7.29 -15.33
N ARG A 21 9.35 7.16 -14.62
CA ARG A 21 9.79 5.86 -14.06
C ARG A 21 9.32 5.61 -12.64
N VAL A 22 8.66 6.58 -12.01
CA VAL A 22 8.24 6.48 -10.62
C VAL A 22 7.16 5.42 -10.46
N ILE A 23 7.38 4.56 -9.49
CA ILE A 23 6.38 3.66 -8.90
C ILE A 23 6.08 4.20 -7.50
N ASN A 24 4.82 4.44 -7.19
CA ASN A 24 4.35 4.64 -5.82
C ASN A 24 3.64 3.35 -5.38
N PRO A 25 4.30 2.48 -4.61
CA PRO A 25 3.69 1.22 -4.20
C PRO A 25 2.37 1.41 -3.45
N GLY A 26 2.26 2.48 -2.65
CA GLY A 26 1.03 2.81 -1.93
C GLY A 26 -0.16 3.08 -2.85
N HIS A 27 0.00 3.95 -3.87
CA HIS A 27 -1.05 4.22 -4.86
C HIS A 27 -1.40 2.98 -5.68
N CYS A 28 -0.40 2.18 -6.04
CA CYS A 28 -0.62 0.94 -6.78
C CYS A 28 -1.45 -0.06 -5.96
N ILE A 29 -1.13 -0.21 -4.67
CA ILE A 29 -1.85 -1.07 -3.73
C ILE A 29 -3.28 -0.54 -3.49
N GLU A 30 -3.44 0.77 -3.32
CA GLU A 30 -4.75 1.41 -3.19
C GLU A 30 -5.61 1.17 -4.44
N THR A 31 -5.03 1.34 -5.63
CA THR A 31 -5.70 1.03 -6.90
C THR A 31 -6.14 -0.43 -6.96
N ALA A 32 -5.29 -1.35 -6.51
CA ALA A 32 -5.63 -2.77 -6.51
C ALA A 32 -6.89 -3.06 -5.68
N TRP A 33 -6.98 -2.56 -4.46
CA TRP A 33 -8.17 -2.85 -3.65
C TRP A 33 -9.41 -2.06 -4.11
N PHE A 34 -9.29 -0.88 -4.72
CA PHE A 34 -10.43 -0.22 -5.36
C PHE A 34 -11.01 -1.08 -6.49
N ILE A 35 -10.15 -1.70 -7.32
CA ILE A 35 -10.59 -2.63 -8.35
C ILE A 35 -11.21 -3.89 -7.73
N MET A 36 -10.67 -4.41 -6.61
CA MET A 36 -11.25 -5.56 -5.89
C MET A 36 -12.63 -5.24 -5.30
N GLU A 37 -12.83 -4.02 -4.79
CA GLU A 37 -14.15 -3.58 -4.30
C GLU A 37 -15.17 -3.55 -5.44
N GLU A 38 -14.79 -3.04 -6.61
CA GLU A 38 -15.64 -3.07 -7.81
C GLU A 38 -15.88 -4.51 -8.27
N ALA A 39 -14.85 -5.36 -8.31
CA ALA A 39 -15.00 -6.77 -8.64
C ALA A 39 -15.98 -7.48 -7.69
N LYS A 40 -15.87 -7.21 -6.38
CA LYS A 40 -16.77 -7.75 -5.35
C LYS A 40 -18.21 -7.29 -5.57
N SER A 41 -18.46 -6.02 -5.92
CA SER A 41 -19.80 -5.51 -6.23
C SER A 41 -20.45 -6.21 -7.43
N ARG A 42 -19.64 -6.81 -8.29
CA ARG A 42 -20.01 -7.61 -9.46
C ARG A 42 -19.88 -9.11 -9.22
N ASN A 43 -20.11 -9.57 -7.98
CA ASN A 43 -19.97 -10.99 -7.60
C ASN A 43 -18.57 -11.57 -7.88
N TRP A 44 -17.54 -10.82 -7.60
CA TRP A 44 -16.15 -11.16 -7.85
C TRP A 44 -15.87 -11.39 -9.34
N ASP A 45 -16.20 -10.38 -10.16
CA ASP A 45 -15.87 -10.38 -11.58
C ASP A 45 -14.43 -10.88 -11.79
N LYS A 46 -14.29 -11.89 -12.63
CA LYS A 46 -13.03 -12.64 -12.74
C LYS A 46 -11.89 -11.81 -13.32
N ASP A 47 -12.17 -11.00 -14.33
CA ASP A 47 -11.15 -10.22 -15.04
C ASP A 47 -10.66 -9.07 -14.15
N LEU A 48 -11.57 -8.39 -13.46
CA LEU A 48 -11.23 -7.34 -12.49
C LEU A 48 -10.46 -7.92 -11.31
N THR A 49 -10.89 -9.07 -10.77
CA THR A 49 -10.19 -9.74 -9.67
C THR A 49 -8.77 -10.11 -10.08
N GLN A 50 -8.58 -10.72 -11.25
CA GLN A 50 -7.25 -11.10 -11.74
C GLN A 50 -6.36 -9.88 -11.95
N LEU A 51 -6.88 -8.81 -12.55
CA LEU A 51 -6.14 -7.56 -12.73
C LEU A 51 -5.69 -6.97 -11.39
N ALA A 52 -6.59 -6.90 -10.42
CA ALA A 52 -6.32 -6.34 -9.11
C ALA A 52 -5.25 -7.14 -8.35
N LEU A 53 -5.35 -8.47 -8.36
CA LEU A 53 -4.37 -9.36 -7.74
C LEU A 53 -2.99 -9.20 -8.40
N GLN A 54 -2.94 -9.08 -9.72
CA GLN A 54 -1.70 -8.85 -10.45
C GLN A 54 -1.05 -7.52 -10.07
N ILE A 55 -1.84 -6.44 -9.96
CA ILE A 55 -1.35 -5.14 -9.50
C ILE A 55 -0.83 -5.24 -8.07
N LEU A 56 -1.57 -5.87 -7.16
CA LEU A 56 -1.14 -6.06 -5.77
C LEU A 56 0.17 -6.83 -5.68
N ASP A 57 0.31 -7.93 -6.39
CA ASP A 57 1.52 -8.76 -6.38
C ASP A 57 2.76 -7.99 -6.86
N TRP A 58 2.62 -7.25 -7.96
CA TRP A 58 3.70 -6.40 -8.47
C TRP A 58 4.04 -5.28 -7.49
N SER A 59 3.01 -4.65 -6.93
CA SER A 59 3.21 -3.52 -6.01
C SER A 59 3.85 -3.96 -4.69
N TRP A 60 3.52 -5.16 -4.24
CA TRP A 60 4.17 -5.76 -3.06
C TRP A 60 5.65 -6.04 -3.32
N GLU A 61 5.99 -6.64 -4.46
CA GLU A 61 7.40 -6.93 -4.81
C GLU A 61 8.24 -5.65 -4.94
N TRP A 62 7.66 -4.57 -5.45
CA TRP A 62 8.33 -3.27 -5.53
C TRP A 62 8.38 -2.54 -4.19
N GLY A 63 7.34 -2.64 -3.38
CA GLY A 63 7.13 -1.81 -2.20
C GLY A 63 7.62 -2.41 -0.90
N TRP A 64 7.54 -3.73 -0.73
CA TRP A 64 7.92 -4.37 0.52
C TRP A 64 9.43 -4.28 0.77
N ASP A 65 9.83 -3.69 1.89
CA ASP A 65 11.23 -3.62 2.28
C ASP A 65 11.67 -4.94 2.92
N LYS A 66 12.50 -5.70 2.20
CA LYS A 66 12.97 -7.02 2.63
C LYS A 66 13.95 -6.95 3.83
N GLU A 67 14.52 -5.78 4.11
CA GLU A 67 15.48 -5.57 5.21
C GLU A 67 14.78 -5.12 6.49
N TYR A 68 13.90 -4.13 6.40
CA TYR A 68 13.26 -3.49 7.56
C TYR A 68 11.75 -3.72 7.64
N GLY A 69 11.14 -4.34 6.65
CA GLY A 69 9.69 -4.47 6.57
C GLY A 69 8.97 -3.17 6.19
N GLY A 70 7.65 -3.27 6.01
CA GLY A 70 6.81 -2.15 5.61
C GLY A 70 6.92 -1.74 4.14
N ILE A 71 5.97 -0.96 3.67
CA ILE A 71 5.90 -0.48 2.29
C ILE A 71 6.69 0.82 2.15
N ILE A 72 7.63 0.84 1.23
CA ILE A 72 8.46 2.01 0.87
C ILE A 72 7.64 3.01 0.06
N ASN A 73 7.99 4.31 0.18
CA ASN A 73 7.24 5.39 -0.44
C ASN A 73 7.35 5.41 -1.98
N PHE A 74 8.58 5.43 -2.53
CA PHE A 74 8.80 5.47 -3.99
C PHE A 74 9.89 4.52 -4.46
N ARG A 75 9.73 4.04 -5.70
CA ARG A 75 10.75 3.28 -6.45
C ARG A 75 10.87 3.82 -7.87
N ASP A 76 11.98 3.52 -8.52
CA ASP A 76 12.17 3.72 -9.95
C ASP A 76 12.11 2.36 -10.66
N CYS A 77 11.33 2.23 -11.72
CA CYS A 77 11.11 0.95 -12.41
C CYS A 77 12.37 0.38 -13.09
N ARG A 78 13.45 1.15 -13.17
CA ARG A 78 14.78 0.71 -13.60
C ARG A 78 15.77 0.56 -12.46
N ASN A 79 15.31 0.63 -11.20
CA ASN A 79 16.14 0.60 -9.99
C ASN A 79 17.17 1.74 -9.93
N LEU A 80 16.87 2.88 -10.54
CA LEU A 80 17.62 4.10 -10.37
C LEU A 80 17.13 4.85 -9.12
N PRO A 81 17.91 5.74 -8.52
CA PRO A 81 17.43 6.57 -7.41
C PRO A 81 16.27 7.47 -7.87
N PRO A 82 15.09 7.42 -7.24
CA PRO A 82 14.05 8.44 -7.42
C PRO A 82 14.55 9.82 -6.97
N GLN A 83 13.94 10.89 -7.51
CA GLN A 83 14.31 12.26 -7.12
C GLN A 83 13.82 12.67 -5.73
N ASP A 84 12.76 12.02 -5.24
CA ASP A 84 12.17 12.35 -3.95
C ASP A 84 13.09 11.90 -2.81
N TYR A 85 13.44 12.82 -1.92
CA TYR A 85 14.31 12.53 -0.77
C TYR A 85 13.66 11.55 0.24
N SER A 86 12.33 11.45 0.24
CA SER A 86 11.58 10.54 1.09
C SER A 86 11.33 9.16 0.47
N GLN A 87 12.03 8.85 -0.62
CA GLN A 87 11.80 7.66 -1.43
C GLN A 87 11.76 6.35 -0.64
N ASP A 88 12.63 6.18 0.33
CA ASP A 88 12.77 4.97 1.14
C ASP A 88 12.08 5.06 2.51
N MET A 89 11.47 6.19 2.83
CA MET A 89 10.70 6.37 4.05
C MET A 89 9.45 5.50 4.08
N LYS A 90 8.90 5.32 5.26
CA LYS A 90 7.64 4.62 5.49
C LYS A 90 6.58 5.65 5.90
N PHE A 91 5.59 5.86 5.06
CA PHE A 91 4.44 6.71 5.37
C PHE A 91 3.29 5.85 5.90
N TRP A 92 2.41 6.46 6.70
CA TRP A 92 1.28 5.77 7.35
C TRP A 92 0.30 5.18 6.33
N TRP A 93 0.01 5.94 5.27
CA TRP A 93 -1.06 5.60 4.35
C TRP A 93 -0.76 4.40 3.43
N PRO A 94 0.46 4.19 2.89
CA PRO A 94 0.72 2.97 2.13
C PRO A 94 0.54 1.69 2.94
N GLN A 95 0.86 1.76 4.24
CA GLN A 95 0.68 0.61 5.13
C GLN A 95 -0.80 0.32 5.35
N THR A 96 -1.62 1.36 5.60
CA THR A 96 -3.06 1.19 5.77
C THR A 96 -3.75 0.66 4.53
N GLU A 97 -3.33 1.12 3.35
CA GLU A 97 -3.85 0.61 2.08
C GLU A 97 -3.46 -0.86 1.84
N ALA A 98 -2.23 -1.23 2.21
CA ALA A 98 -1.77 -2.62 2.11
C ALA A 98 -2.55 -3.56 3.06
N ILE A 99 -2.89 -3.12 4.25
CA ILE A 99 -3.75 -3.87 5.18
C ILE A 99 -5.12 -4.15 4.56
N ILE A 100 -5.74 -3.15 3.92
CA ILE A 100 -7.04 -3.32 3.23
C ILE A 100 -6.89 -4.27 2.04
N ALA A 101 -5.91 -4.01 1.17
CA ALA A 101 -5.72 -4.75 -0.08
C ALA A 101 -5.50 -6.24 0.14
N THR A 102 -4.67 -6.59 1.13
CA THR A 102 -4.38 -8.00 1.44
C THR A 102 -5.59 -8.75 2.00
N LEU A 103 -6.48 -8.08 2.76
CA LEU A 103 -7.75 -8.66 3.19
C LEU A 103 -8.72 -8.90 2.02
N TYR A 104 -8.85 -7.93 1.10
CA TYR A 104 -9.64 -8.12 -0.11
C TYR A 104 -9.12 -9.29 -0.95
N ALA A 105 -7.80 -9.36 -1.15
CA ALA A 105 -7.19 -10.44 -1.92
C ALA A 105 -7.42 -11.81 -1.27
N TYR A 106 -7.30 -11.91 0.05
CA TYR A 106 -7.63 -13.13 0.78
C TYR A 106 -9.11 -13.47 0.69
N GLN A 107 -10.00 -12.49 0.81
CA GLN A 107 -11.44 -12.72 0.68
C GLN A 107 -11.80 -13.25 -0.71
N ALA A 108 -11.19 -12.70 -1.77
CA ALA A 108 -11.44 -13.09 -3.15
C ALA A 108 -10.93 -14.49 -3.51
N THR A 109 -9.80 -14.90 -2.92
CA THR A 109 -9.06 -16.08 -3.38
C THR A 109 -9.00 -17.22 -2.38
N LYS A 110 -9.08 -16.91 -1.08
CA LYS A 110 -8.74 -17.81 0.04
C LYS A 110 -7.30 -18.36 -0.03
N ASP A 111 -6.43 -17.70 -0.77
CA ASP A 111 -5.02 -18.07 -0.86
C ASP A 111 -4.26 -17.57 0.38
N GLU A 112 -3.65 -18.50 1.11
CA GLU A 112 -2.87 -18.23 2.33
C GLU A 112 -1.72 -17.24 2.11
N LYS A 113 -1.24 -17.08 0.89
CA LYS A 113 -0.25 -16.06 0.53
C LYS A 113 -0.70 -14.66 0.96
N TYR A 114 -1.95 -14.30 0.67
CA TYR A 114 -2.49 -12.97 1.01
C TYR A 114 -2.78 -12.82 2.50
N LEU A 115 -3.11 -13.90 3.19
CA LEU A 115 -3.22 -13.89 4.65
C LEU A 115 -1.86 -13.69 5.30
N GLU A 116 -0.82 -14.30 4.77
CA GLU A 116 0.55 -14.10 5.27
C GLU A 116 1.04 -12.65 5.02
N MET A 117 0.81 -12.11 3.82
CA MET A 117 1.08 -10.71 3.51
C MET A 117 0.32 -9.78 4.48
N HIS A 118 -0.95 -10.10 4.79
CA HIS A 118 -1.75 -9.33 5.74
C HIS A 118 -1.16 -9.35 7.15
N LYS A 119 -0.73 -10.51 7.63
CA LYS A 119 -0.07 -10.63 8.94
C LYS A 119 1.20 -9.78 9.00
N GLN A 120 2.07 -9.91 8.00
CA GLN A 120 3.32 -9.17 7.92
C GLN A 120 3.11 -7.66 7.96
N ILE A 121 2.23 -7.12 7.10
CA ILE A 121 1.98 -5.68 7.06
C ILE A 121 1.27 -5.17 8.31
N SER A 122 0.34 -5.93 8.87
CA SER A 122 -0.38 -5.55 10.09
C SER A 122 0.56 -5.51 11.29
N GLU A 123 1.34 -6.57 11.51
CA GLU A 123 2.30 -6.66 12.61
C GLU A 123 3.31 -5.52 12.54
N TRP A 124 3.89 -5.29 11.36
CA TRP A 124 4.85 -4.21 11.16
C TRP A 124 4.23 -2.85 11.44
N THR A 125 3.04 -2.59 10.89
CA THR A 125 2.36 -1.30 10.99
C THR A 125 1.96 -0.97 12.42
N TYR A 126 1.32 -1.91 13.12
CA TYR A 126 0.89 -1.72 14.51
C TYR A 126 2.05 -1.70 15.52
N THR A 127 3.23 -2.16 15.11
CA THR A 127 4.44 -2.05 15.94
C THR A 127 5.05 -0.65 15.87
N HIS A 128 5.04 0.00 14.69
CA HIS A 128 5.86 1.19 14.44
C HIS A 128 5.07 2.51 14.43
N PHE A 129 3.83 2.53 13.96
CA PHE A 129 3.10 3.78 13.77
C PHE A 129 2.36 4.29 15.02
N PRO A 130 1.68 3.44 15.82
CA PRO A 130 0.92 3.94 16.98
C PRO A 130 1.82 4.57 18.04
N ASP A 131 1.46 5.78 18.48
CA ASP A 131 2.03 6.34 19.69
C ASP A 131 1.33 5.70 20.90
N LYS A 132 2.08 4.90 21.66
CA LYS A 132 1.54 4.13 22.78
C LYS A 132 1.32 4.99 24.03
N GLU A 133 1.92 6.18 24.10
CA GLU A 133 1.82 7.07 25.26
C GLU A 133 0.65 8.06 25.08
N TYR A 134 0.58 8.73 23.92
CA TYR A 134 -0.38 9.81 23.68
C TYR A 134 -1.48 9.47 22.67
N GLY A 135 -1.47 8.24 22.15
CA GLY A 135 -2.43 7.82 21.14
C GLY A 135 -2.17 8.42 19.75
N GLU A 136 -3.01 8.04 18.79
CA GLU A 136 -2.90 8.35 17.38
C GLU A 136 -1.63 7.73 16.75
N TRP A 137 -1.46 7.85 15.45
CA TRP A 137 -0.33 7.30 14.69
C TRP A 137 0.59 8.42 14.22
N TYR A 138 1.89 8.20 14.28
CA TYR A 138 2.86 9.01 13.55
C TYR A 138 2.57 8.94 12.04
N GLY A 139 2.96 9.95 11.29
CA GLY A 139 2.72 9.96 9.84
C GLY A 139 3.91 9.45 9.03
N TYR A 140 5.12 9.70 9.54
CA TYR A 140 6.34 9.56 8.77
C TYR A 140 7.43 8.90 9.60
N LEU A 141 7.91 7.77 9.11
CA LEU A 141 9.01 7.02 9.70
C LEU A 141 10.20 6.99 8.74
N HIS A 142 11.39 6.93 9.29
CA HIS A 142 12.56 6.54 8.52
C HIS A 142 12.44 5.12 7.99
N ARG A 143 13.33 4.71 7.10
CA ARG A 143 13.30 3.38 6.48
C ARG A 143 13.32 2.25 7.52
N ASP A 144 14.07 2.43 8.60
CA ASP A 144 14.21 1.47 9.71
C ASP A 144 13.01 1.41 10.68
N GLY A 145 11.99 2.24 10.46
CA GLY A 145 10.80 2.31 11.31
C GLY A 145 10.90 3.30 12.48
N THR A 146 12.02 4.01 12.64
CA THR A 146 12.12 5.08 13.64
C THR A 146 11.34 6.32 13.22
N VAL A 147 10.82 7.08 14.21
CA VAL A 147 9.98 8.26 13.94
C VAL A 147 10.79 9.37 13.28
N ALA A 148 10.44 9.75 12.07
CA ALA A 148 11.08 10.84 11.32
C ALA A 148 10.47 12.21 11.63
N GLN A 149 9.17 12.23 11.96
CA GLN A 149 8.45 13.45 12.31
C GLN A 149 7.48 13.18 13.46
N SER A 150 7.59 13.97 14.52
CA SER A 150 6.75 13.82 15.72
C SER A 150 5.31 14.34 15.56
N ALA A 151 5.05 15.20 14.57
CA ALA A 151 3.70 15.69 14.30
C ALA A 151 2.82 14.55 13.76
N LYS A 152 1.67 14.33 14.39
CA LYS A 152 0.72 13.27 14.06
C LYS A 152 -0.35 13.71 13.06
N GLY A 153 -0.41 14.98 12.73
CA GLY A 153 -1.31 15.55 11.74
C GLY A 153 -0.66 16.72 11.00
N ASN A 154 -0.97 16.88 9.73
CA ASN A 154 -0.56 18.00 8.90
C ASN A 154 -1.50 18.12 7.70
N ILE A 155 -1.14 18.96 6.69
CA ILE A 155 -2.00 19.17 5.53
C ILE A 155 -2.24 17.87 4.68
N PHE A 156 -1.37 16.87 4.80
CA PHE A 156 -1.50 15.59 4.10
C PHE A 156 -2.08 14.48 4.97
N LYS A 157 -1.73 14.45 6.26
CA LYS A 157 -2.22 13.45 7.21
C LYS A 157 -3.37 14.00 8.02
N GLY A 158 -4.58 13.70 7.58
CA GLY A 158 -5.84 13.91 8.30
C GLY A 158 -6.49 12.59 8.73
N PRO A 159 -7.73 12.65 9.28
CA PRO A 159 -8.46 11.48 9.74
C PRO A 159 -9.13 10.73 8.56
N PHE A 160 -8.34 10.27 7.61
CA PHE A 160 -8.83 9.61 6.39
C PHE A 160 -8.34 8.16 6.28
N HIS A 161 -7.06 7.92 6.02
CA HIS A 161 -6.54 6.57 5.74
C HIS A 161 -6.67 5.62 6.93
N VAL A 162 -6.32 6.06 8.15
CA VAL A 162 -6.39 5.20 9.35
C VAL A 162 -7.84 4.81 9.67
N PRO A 163 -8.81 5.75 9.79
CA PRO A 163 -10.21 5.39 10.01
C PRO A 163 -10.80 4.54 8.88
N ARG A 164 -10.45 4.83 7.60
CA ARG A 164 -10.90 4.03 6.46
C ARG A 164 -10.41 2.59 6.58
N MET A 165 -9.13 2.40 6.88
CA MET A 165 -8.54 1.08 7.09
C MET A 165 -9.26 0.33 8.21
N MET A 166 -9.47 0.95 9.36
CA MET A 166 -10.13 0.30 10.51
C MET A 166 -11.55 -0.14 10.16
N ILE A 167 -12.33 0.74 9.51
CA ILE A 167 -13.73 0.42 9.13
C ILE A 167 -13.75 -0.68 8.07
N ARG A 168 -12.94 -0.57 7.00
CA ARG A 168 -12.91 -1.56 5.92
C ARG A 168 -12.42 -2.92 6.42
N SER A 169 -11.37 -2.96 7.20
CA SER A 169 -10.86 -4.20 7.78
C SER A 169 -11.89 -4.87 8.69
N TYR A 170 -12.58 -4.09 9.53
CA TYR A 170 -13.65 -4.62 10.37
C TYR A 170 -14.77 -5.28 9.55
N LEU A 171 -15.24 -4.59 8.49
CA LEU A 171 -16.30 -5.11 7.62
C LEU A 171 -15.85 -6.38 6.88
N LEU A 172 -14.64 -6.40 6.33
CA LEU A 172 -14.08 -7.55 5.63
C LEU A 172 -13.89 -8.75 6.56
N CYS A 173 -13.35 -8.53 7.76
CA CYS A 173 -13.20 -9.59 8.75
C CYS A 173 -14.55 -10.18 9.19
N LYS A 174 -15.57 -9.32 9.36
CA LYS A 174 -16.93 -9.78 9.71
C LYS A 174 -17.54 -10.67 8.63
N GLU A 175 -17.23 -10.45 7.37
CA GLU A 175 -17.70 -11.28 6.27
C GLU A 175 -16.89 -12.58 6.10
N LEU A 176 -15.71 -12.66 6.70
CA LEU A 176 -14.84 -13.85 6.67
C LEU A 176 -15.16 -14.85 7.78
N LEU A 177 -15.85 -14.39 8.83
CA LEU A 177 -16.32 -15.22 9.98
C LEU A 177 -17.67 -15.86 9.70
#